data_fcd7a74d805be33135b07e80476a4329
#
_entry.id   fcd7a74d805be33135b07e80476a4329
#
_cell.length_a   1.000
_cell.length_b   1.000
_cell.length_c   1.000
_cell.angle_alpha   90.00
_cell.angle_beta   90.00
_cell.angle_gamma   90.00
#
_symmetry.space_group_name_H-M   'P 1'
#
loop_
_entity.id
_entity.type
_entity.pdbx_description
1 polymer ?
#
loop_
_entity_poly.entity_id
_entity_poly.type
_entity_poly.pdbx_seq_one_letter_code
_entity_poly.pdbx_strand_id
1 'polypeptide(L)'
;MLWLRMSHTVRSKQKLLQRVRRIRGQVEAVERALEEEAGCEKVMHLIAAVRGATSGLMAEVLEDHVRTHLVDAERHPGALNLDATDQLLDVVRTYLR
;
A
#
# COMPACT_ATOMS: atom_id res chain seq x y z
N MET A 1 2.60 -14.96 -11.03
CA MET A 1 2.54 -15.15 -9.57
C MET A 1 1.14 -15.59 -9.18
N LEU A 2 1.06 -16.66 -8.41
CA LEU A 2 -0.24 -17.25 -8.07
C LEU A 2 -1.15 -16.31 -7.32
N TRP A 3 -0.63 -15.54 -6.35
CA TRP A 3 -1.47 -14.67 -5.55
C TRP A 3 -2.13 -13.55 -6.37
N LEU A 4 -1.56 -13.18 -7.52
CA LEU A 4 -2.16 -12.21 -8.42
C LEU A 4 -3.42 -12.75 -9.10
N ARG A 5 -3.62 -14.05 -9.10
CA ARG A 5 -4.80 -14.68 -9.67
C ARG A 5 -5.92 -14.83 -8.66
N MET A 6 -5.64 -14.54 -7.40
CA MET A 6 -6.63 -14.71 -6.35
C MET A 6 -7.72 -13.65 -6.46
N SER A 7 -8.94 -14.05 -6.13
CA SER A 7 -10.11 -13.18 -6.29
C SER A 7 -10.02 -11.88 -5.52
N HIS A 8 -9.36 -11.89 -4.34
CA HIS A 8 -9.20 -10.66 -3.57
C HIS A 8 -8.37 -9.61 -4.32
N THR A 9 -7.32 -10.05 -5.02
CA THR A 9 -6.49 -9.15 -5.81
C THR A 9 -7.26 -8.57 -6.98
N VAL A 10 -8.09 -9.41 -7.62
CA VAL A 10 -8.95 -8.96 -8.71
C VAL A 10 -9.96 -7.93 -8.20
N ARG A 11 -10.58 -8.20 -7.04
CA ARG A 11 -11.54 -7.26 -6.45
C ARG A 11 -10.89 -5.96 -6.02
N SER A 12 -9.67 -6.03 -5.50
CA SER A 12 -8.95 -4.86 -5.05
C SER A 12 -8.21 -4.13 -6.17
N LYS A 13 -8.18 -4.70 -7.36
CA LYS A 13 -7.38 -4.20 -8.47
C LYS A 13 -7.64 -2.72 -8.77
N GLN A 14 -8.91 -2.35 -8.90
CA GLN A 14 -9.25 -0.97 -9.24
C GLN A 14 -8.80 0.01 -8.16
N LYS A 15 -8.97 -0.36 -6.91
CA LYS A 15 -8.56 0.47 -5.78
C LYS A 15 -7.04 0.65 -5.75
N LEU A 16 -6.29 -0.45 -5.95
CA LEU A 16 -4.85 -0.41 -6.00
C LEU A 16 -4.33 0.39 -7.20
N LEU A 17 -4.97 0.24 -8.36
CA LEU A 17 -4.63 1.02 -9.53
C LEU A 17 -4.86 2.51 -9.34
N GLN A 18 -5.94 2.88 -8.65
CA GLN A 18 -6.19 4.28 -8.34
C GLN A 18 -5.08 4.86 -7.45
N ARG A 19 -4.61 4.08 -6.49
CA ARG A 19 -3.48 4.49 -5.66
C ARG A 19 -2.20 4.66 -6.48
N VAL A 20 -1.93 3.71 -7.37
CA VAL A 20 -0.76 3.78 -8.25
C VAL A 20 -0.81 5.01 -9.14
N ARG A 21 -1.97 5.31 -9.71
CA ARG A 21 -2.14 6.49 -10.57
C ARG A 21 -1.92 7.78 -9.80
N ARG A 22 -2.37 7.82 -8.54
CA ARG A 22 -2.11 8.98 -7.67
C ARG A 22 -0.61 9.14 -7.41
N ILE A 23 0.08 8.04 -7.11
CA ILE A 23 1.52 8.06 -6.89
C ILE A 23 2.24 8.55 -8.15
N ARG A 24 1.82 8.06 -9.31
CA ARG A 24 2.40 8.51 -10.57
C ARG A 24 2.25 10.02 -10.76
N GLY A 25 1.08 10.55 -10.47
CA GLY A 25 0.85 11.99 -10.53
C GLY A 25 1.71 12.76 -9.55
N GLN A 26 1.93 12.21 -8.35
CA GLN A 26 2.80 12.82 -7.35
C GLN A 26 4.27 12.81 -7.79
N VAL A 27 4.71 11.72 -8.43
CA VAL A 27 6.08 11.66 -8.98
C VAL A 27 6.25 12.70 -10.10
N GLU A 28 5.25 12.84 -10.96
CA GLU A 28 5.27 13.87 -12.00
C GLU A 28 5.33 15.27 -11.40
N ALA A 29 4.70 15.49 -10.25
CA ALA A 29 4.77 16.77 -9.55
C ALA A 29 6.20 17.06 -9.04
N VAL A 30 6.91 16.02 -8.57
CA VAL A 30 8.32 16.16 -8.18
C VAL A 30 9.15 16.55 -9.39
N GLU A 31 8.92 15.88 -10.52
CA GLU A 31 9.63 16.17 -11.75
C GLU A 31 9.43 17.62 -12.19
N ARG A 32 8.20 18.08 -12.19
CA ARG A 32 7.90 19.47 -12.54
C ARG A 32 8.55 20.46 -11.60
N ALA A 33 8.53 20.17 -10.30
CA ALA A 33 9.14 21.05 -9.31
C ALA A 33 10.64 21.18 -9.52
N LEU A 34 11.30 20.09 -9.90
CA LEU A 34 12.73 20.12 -10.22
C LEU A 34 12.98 20.90 -11.50
N GLU A 35 12.19 20.68 -12.54
CA GLU A 35 12.34 21.39 -13.81
C GLU A 35 12.10 22.89 -13.66
N GLU A 36 11.15 23.27 -12.81
CA GLU A 36 10.81 24.67 -12.55
C GLU A 36 11.70 25.33 -11.52
N GLU A 37 12.64 24.58 -10.96
CA GLU A 37 13.51 25.07 -9.90
C GLU A 37 12.70 25.68 -8.75
N ALA A 38 11.68 24.94 -8.30
CA ALA A 38 10.71 25.42 -7.33
C ALA A 38 11.26 25.57 -5.90
N GLY A 39 12.48 25.13 -5.68
CA GLY A 39 13.13 25.24 -4.38
C GLY A 39 13.15 23.93 -3.62
N CYS A 40 14.18 23.78 -2.81
CA CYS A 40 14.46 22.53 -2.09
C CYS A 40 13.33 22.14 -1.16
N GLU A 41 12.76 23.10 -0.44
CA GLU A 41 11.67 22.83 0.51
C GLU A 41 10.46 22.23 -0.18
N LYS A 42 10.04 22.82 -1.30
CA LYS A 42 8.89 22.29 -2.04
C LYS A 42 9.17 20.89 -2.58
N VAL A 43 10.35 20.68 -3.13
CA VAL A 43 10.75 19.36 -3.65
C VAL A 43 10.72 18.33 -2.54
N MET A 44 11.25 18.64 -1.36
CA MET A 44 11.24 17.72 -0.23
C MET A 44 9.83 17.38 0.23
N HIS A 45 8.93 18.36 0.27
CA HIS A 45 7.53 18.10 0.63
C HIS A 45 6.86 17.16 -0.36
N LEU A 46 7.12 17.35 -1.66
CA LEU A 46 6.55 16.49 -2.68
C LEU A 46 7.11 15.07 -2.62
N ILE A 47 8.39 14.92 -2.33
CA ILE A 47 9.02 13.61 -2.15
C ILE A 47 8.42 12.91 -0.91
N ALA A 48 8.23 13.63 0.17
CA ALA A 48 7.62 13.06 1.38
C ALA A 48 6.21 12.53 1.11
N ALA A 49 5.45 13.22 0.26
CA ALA A 49 4.12 12.76 -0.13
C ALA A 49 4.19 11.46 -0.94
N VAL A 50 5.14 11.35 -1.86
CA VAL A 50 5.36 10.11 -2.62
C VAL A 50 5.72 8.97 -1.68
N ARG A 51 6.61 9.22 -0.75
CA ARG A 51 7.02 8.22 0.23
C ARG A 51 5.84 7.70 1.04
N GLY A 52 5.02 8.62 1.57
CA GLY A 52 3.84 8.25 2.35
C GLY A 52 2.82 7.46 1.54
N ALA A 53 2.57 7.88 0.31
CA ALA A 53 1.63 7.18 -0.57
C ALA A 53 2.12 5.79 -0.93
N THR A 54 3.42 5.63 -1.19
CA THR A 54 4.01 4.33 -1.51
C THR A 54 3.97 3.40 -0.31
N SER A 55 4.25 3.91 0.89
CA SER A 55 4.15 3.13 2.13
C SER A 55 2.71 2.66 2.36
N GLY A 56 1.73 3.52 2.11
CA GLY A 56 0.33 3.16 2.23
C GLY A 56 -0.09 2.07 1.25
N LEU A 57 0.41 2.13 0.02
CA LEU A 57 0.16 1.09 -0.98
C LEU A 57 0.75 -0.24 -0.53
N MET A 58 1.98 -0.23 -0.03
CA MET A 58 2.63 -1.44 0.47
C MET A 58 1.84 -2.06 1.62
N ALA A 59 1.39 -1.23 2.57
CA ALA A 59 0.62 -1.71 3.71
C ALA A 59 -0.69 -2.37 3.27
N GLU A 60 -1.36 -1.79 2.28
CA GLU A 60 -2.62 -2.34 1.78
C GLU A 60 -2.41 -3.67 1.06
N VAL A 61 -1.40 -3.76 0.22
CA VAL A 61 -1.07 -5.01 -0.48
C VAL A 61 -0.67 -6.09 0.53
N LEU A 62 0.12 -5.74 1.52
CA LEU A 62 0.54 -6.68 2.56
C LEU A 62 -0.66 -7.15 3.38
N GLU A 63 -1.57 -6.26 3.74
CA GLU A 63 -2.78 -6.63 4.47
C GLU A 63 -3.63 -7.63 3.67
N ASP A 64 -3.85 -7.35 2.38
CA ASP A 64 -4.60 -8.26 1.53
C ASP A 64 -3.93 -9.62 1.44
N HIS A 65 -2.61 -9.64 1.31
CA HIS A 65 -1.85 -10.87 1.23
C HIS A 65 -1.97 -11.70 2.52
N VAL A 66 -1.81 -11.05 3.67
CA VAL A 66 -1.91 -11.73 4.96
C VAL A 66 -3.30 -12.30 5.17
N ARG A 67 -4.35 -11.50 4.91
CA ARG A 67 -5.72 -11.94 5.12
C ARG A 67 -6.13 -13.07 4.20
N THR A 68 -5.59 -13.12 3.01
CA THR A 68 -6.01 -14.11 2.01
C THR A 68 -5.13 -15.34 2.01
N HIS A 69 -3.84 -15.18 2.18
CA HIS A 69 -2.89 -16.29 2.02
C HIS A 69 -2.41 -16.88 3.35
N LEU A 70 -2.42 -16.10 4.42
CA LEU A 70 -1.98 -16.60 5.72
C LEU A 70 -3.15 -16.91 6.65
N VAL A 71 -4.28 -16.22 6.47
CA VAL A 71 -5.48 -16.43 7.28
C VAL A 71 -6.58 -16.98 6.38
N ASP A 72 -6.63 -18.30 6.26
CA ASP A 72 -7.68 -18.97 5.50
C ASP A 72 -8.69 -19.53 6.50
N ALA A 73 -9.62 -18.66 6.92
CA ALA A 73 -10.61 -19.01 7.91
C ALA A 73 -11.65 -20.02 7.41
N GLU A 74 -11.83 -20.11 6.09
CA GLU A 74 -12.77 -21.08 5.52
C GLU A 74 -12.22 -22.49 5.54
N ARG A 75 -10.94 -22.65 5.18
CA ARG A 75 -10.28 -23.95 5.13
C ARG A 75 -9.72 -24.38 6.48
N HIS A 76 -9.23 -23.43 7.25
CA HIS A 76 -8.54 -23.70 8.49
C HIS A 76 -9.04 -22.77 9.59
N PRO A 77 -10.30 -22.93 10.02
CA PRO A 77 -10.86 -22.12 11.09
C PRO A 77 -9.98 -22.25 12.34
N GLY A 78 -9.60 -21.12 12.91
CA GLY A 78 -8.80 -21.11 14.12
C GLY A 78 -7.31 -21.39 13.93
N ALA A 79 -6.85 -21.56 12.69
CA ALA A 79 -5.42 -21.77 12.42
C ALA A 79 -4.57 -20.60 12.88
N LEU A 80 -5.12 -19.39 12.77
CA LEU A 80 -4.46 -18.18 13.26
C LEU A 80 -5.43 -17.41 14.15
N ASN A 81 -4.86 -16.74 15.14
CA ASN A 81 -5.65 -15.85 16.00
C ASN A 81 -5.94 -14.57 15.21
N LEU A 82 -7.21 -14.36 14.84
CA LEU A 82 -7.61 -13.23 14.03
C LEU A 82 -7.40 -11.88 14.74
N ASP A 83 -7.60 -11.84 16.06
CA ASP A 83 -7.34 -10.62 16.82
C ASP A 83 -5.86 -10.26 16.81
N ALA A 84 -5.00 -11.24 16.98
CA ALA A 84 -3.56 -11.02 16.94
C ALA A 84 -3.11 -10.62 15.53
N THR A 85 -3.75 -11.18 14.50
CA THR A 85 -3.47 -10.81 13.11
C THR A 85 -3.85 -9.36 12.86
N ASP A 86 -5.01 -8.93 13.34
CA ASP A 86 -5.44 -7.52 13.23
C ASP A 86 -4.49 -6.59 13.94
N GLN A 87 -4.03 -6.97 15.14
CA GLN A 87 -3.04 -6.18 15.89
C GLN A 87 -1.74 -6.07 15.12
N LEU A 88 -1.27 -7.15 14.52
CA LEU A 88 -0.05 -7.13 13.70
C LEU A 88 -0.21 -6.21 12.51
N LEU A 89 -1.34 -6.27 11.83
CA LEU A 89 -1.60 -5.41 10.68
C LEU A 89 -1.67 -3.93 11.08
N ASP A 90 -2.20 -3.63 12.24
CA ASP A 90 -2.21 -2.26 12.75
C ASP A 90 -0.80 -1.76 13.01
N VAL A 91 0.06 -2.61 13.56
CA VAL A 91 1.46 -2.28 13.77
C VAL A 91 2.16 -2.02 12.44
N VAL A 92 1.95 -2.90 11.46
CA VAL A 92 2.52 -2.75 10.12
C VAL A 92 2.09 -1.43 9.49
N ARG A 93 0.80 -1.10 9.55
CA ARG A 93 0.29 0.17 9.02
C ARG A 93 0.96 1.37 9.69
N THR A 94 1.18 1.29 10.98
CA THR A 94 1.80 2.37 11.74
C THR A 94 3.24 2.61 11.27
N TYR A 95 3.99 1.54 11.05
CA TYR A 95 5.40 1.66 10.70
C TYR A 95 5.66 1.87 9.21
N LEU A 96 4.68 1.55 8.35
CA LEU A 96 4.83 1.73 6.90
C LEU A 96 4.26 3.05 6.39
N ARG A 97 3.77 3.88 7.23
CA ARG A 97 3.29 5.20 6.85
C ARG A 97 4.41 6.14 6.42
#